data_16b79ea8b927de07270919fc52e8458d
#
_entry.id   16b79ea8b927de07270919fc52e8458d
#
_cell.length_a   1.000
_cell.length_b   1.000
_cell.length_c   1.000
_cell.angle_alpha   90.00
_cell.angle_beta   90.00
_cell.angle_gamma   90.00
#
_symmetry.space_group_name_H-M   'P 1'
#
loop_
_entity.id
_entity.type
_entity.pdbx_description
1 polymer ?
#
loop_
_entity_poly.entity_id
_entity_poly.type
_entity_poly.pdbx_seq_one_letter_code
_entity_poly.pdbx_strand_id
1 'polypeptide(L)'
;MTNSIFSPLSNPQVHRQVLALAIPMVLSNITVPLLGLVDAAVIGHLEHAWYLGGVALGSTMISVTFWLLGFLRMSTTGLAAQSYGGEDKKQLALVFMQGSIMALLFALVFLIAHNSLADLIFGWSDASAEVKHYGMQYFSIRVWSAPAALTNFVLLGWLLGTQNSKAPMWMVSITNVTNIALDLLFVMGLGWKVEGAALASVIADYSGMAFGLVCVWKTWQVRQLPSPKQLLADTQHGLGRFVKLNRDIFLRSLCLQAAFSFMTFQGASFGDDVVAANAVLMSFLMMISYGMDGFAYAMEAMVGKAIGAKDRAQLSDSLIGTFFWSLIICLGLTAVFGLAGSNLIAMITSIAIVQQQAAIYLPWLVVMPLTSMWCFLFDGIFVGATKGKDMRNSMFVATCCFFVIFFLFSGWQNHALWFAMTSFMAMRGIGLGVIFFYQWRKGTFLA
;
A
#
# COMPACT_ATOMS: atom_id res chain seq x y z
N MET A 1 -41.37 -6.89 -2.17
CA MET A 1 -40.48 -8.03 -2.41
C MET A 1 -39.24 -7.83 -1.52
N THR A 2 -39.17 -8.61 -0.45
CA THR A 2 -38.02 -8.61 0.45
C THR A 2 -36.84 -9.23 -0.31
N ASN A 3 -36.05 -8.42 -1.00
CA ASN A 3 -34.78 -8.89 -1.53
C ASN A 3 -33.96 -9.40 -0.35
N SER A 4 -33.67 -10.69 -0.31
CA SER A 4 -32.80 -11.30 0.67
C SER A 4 -31.47 -10.51 0.67
N ILE A 5 -30.94 -10.18 1.85
CA ILE A 5 -29.65 -9.52 2.03
C ILE A 5 -28.56 -10.28 1.27
N PHE A 6 -28.74 -11.57 1.03
CA PHE A 6 -27.80 -12.44 0.32
C PHE A 6 -28.08 -12.57 -1.19
N SER A 7 -29.05 -11.85 -1.76
CA SER A 7 -29.31 -11.88 -3.20
C SER A 7 -28.09 -11.54 -4.07
N PRO A 8 -27.14 -10.67 -3.64
CA PRO A 8 -25.92 -10.39 -4.40
C PRO A 8 -25.00 -11.59 -4.57
N LEU A 9 -25.01 -12.55 -3.62
CA LEU A 9 -24.20 -13.77 -3.70
C LEU A 9 -24.66 -14.76 -4.79
N SER A 10 -25.87 -14.64 -5.27
CA SER A 10 -26.37 -15.42 -6.39
C SER A 10 -26.18 -14.72 -7.74
N ASN A 11 -25.67 -13.48 -7.75
CA ASN A 11 -25.49 -12.70 -8.97
C ASN A 11 -24.07 -12.87 -9.55
N PRO A 12 -23.89 -13.60 -10.67
CA PRO A 12 -22.57 -13.81 -11.28
C PRO A 12 -21.88 -12.52 -11.70
N GLN A 13 -22.62 -11.45 -11.99
CA GLN A 13 -22.04 -10.17 -12.40
C GLN A 13 -21.29 -9.50 -11.24
N VAL A 14 -21.80 -9.58 -10.01
CA VAL A 14 -21.13 -9.06 -8.81
C VAL A 14 -19.79 -9.77 -8.60
N HIS A 15 -19.78 -11.10 -8.64
CA HIS A 15 -18.57 -11.90 -8.50
C HIS A 15 -17.54 -11.56 -9.58
N ARG A 16 -17.99 -11.50 -10.84
CA ARG A 16 -17.11 -11.16 -11.98
C ARG A 16 -16.50 -9.76 -11.81
N GLN A 17 -17.29 -8.78 -11.35
CA GLN A 17 -16.80 -7.41 -11.17
C GLN A 17 -15.77 -7.33 -10.04
N VAL A 18 -16.03 -7.95 -8.88
CA VAL A 18 -15.09 -7.99 -7.76
C VAL A 18 -13.77 -8.63 -8.20
N LEU A 19 -13.82 -9.83 -8.79
CA LEU A 19 -12.62 -10.56 -9.19
C LEU A 19 -11.86 -9.86 -10.32
N ALA A 20 -12.58 -9.24 -11.27
CA ALA A 20 -11.94 -8.48 -12.35
C ALA A 20 -11.16 -7.26 -11.86
N LEU A 21 -11.54 -6.67 -10.72
CA LEU A 21 -10.80 -5.57 -10.10
C LEU A 21 -9.75 -6.08 -9.12
N ALA A 22 -10.05 -7.08 -8.29
CA ALA A 22 -9.18 -7.55 -7.23
C ALA A 22 -8.00 -8.38 -7.76
N ILE A 23 -8.23 -9.36 -8.65
CA ILE A 23 -7.19 -10.29 -9.09
C ILE A 23 -5.99 -9.57 -9.75
N PRO A 24 -6.18 -8.63 -10.72
CA PRO A 24 -5.05 -7.92 -11.29
C PRO A 24 -4.23 -7.16 -10.24
N MET A 25 -4.89 -6.60 -9.22
CA MET A 25 -4.22 -5.86 -8.17
C MET A 25 -3.48 -6.78 -7.19
N VAL A 26 -4.05 -7.94 -6.84
CA VAL A 26 -3.36 -8.97 -6.04
C VAL A 26 -2.10 -9.46 -6.76
N LEU A 27 -2.22 -9.79 -8.05
CA LEU A 27 -1.07 -10.23 -8.87
C LEU A 27 0.01 -9.15 -8.93
N SER A 28 -0.39 -7.89 -9.10
CA SER A 28 0.52 -6.75 -9.09
C SER A 28 1.27 -6.63 -7.76
N ASN A 29 0.56 -6.71 -6.64
CA ASN A 29 1.15 -6.56 -5.31
C ASN A 29 2.11 -7.69 -4.95
N ILE A 30 1.86 -8.93 -5.40
CA ILE A 30 2.76 -10.07 -5.18
C ILE A 30 4.10 -9.88 -5.93
N THR A 31 4.14 -9.12 -7.02
CA THR A 31 5.41 -8.87 -7.72
C THR A 31 6.36 -7.94 -6.96
N VAL A 32 5.87 -7.15 -6.02
CA VAL A 32 6.69 -6.20 -5.24
C VAL A 32 7.76 -6.91 -4.38
N PRO A 33 7.42 -7.90 -3.52
CA PRO A 33 8.44 -8.63 -2.78
C PRO A 33 9.38 -9.45 -3.68
N LEU A 34 8.90 -9.94 -4.83
CA LEU A 34 9.75 -10.65 -5.80
C LEU A 34 10.83 -9.73 -6.38
N LEU A 35 10.48 -8.47 -6.68
CA LEU A 35 11.44 -7.48 -7.12
C LEU A 35 12.55 -7.27 -6.09
N GLY A 36 12.19 -7.06 -4.83
CA GLY A 36 13.18 -6.90 -3.74
C GLY A 36 14.10 -8.11 -3.57
N LEU A 37 13.61 -9.33 -3.81
CA LEU A 37 14.45 -10.53 -3.79
C LEU A 37 15.43 -10.57 -4.96
N VAL A 38 15.02 -10.16 -6.16
CA VAL A 38 15.91 -10.09 -7.33
C VAL A 38 16.98 -9.03 -7.13
N ASP A 39 16.61 -7.82 -6.68
CA ASP A 39 17.56 -6.75 -6.39
C ASP A 39 18.60 -7.20 -5.35
N ALA A 40 18.15 -7.83 -4.25
CA ALA A 40 19.04 -8.37 -3.23
C ALA A 40 19.96 -9.48 -3.77
N ALA A 41 19.45 -10.33 -4.66
CA ALA A 41 20.26 -11.39 -5.28
C ALA A 41 21.30 -10.78 -6.24
N VAL A 42 20.94 -9.82 -7.07
CA VAL A 42 21.87 -9.15 -8.01
C VAL A 42 22.98 -8.44 -7.26
N ILE A 43 22.63 -7.63 -6.26
CA ILE A 43 23.61 -6.88 -5.45
C ILE A 43 24.40 -7.81 -4.52
N GLY A 44 23.79 -8.87 -4.01
CA GLY A 44 24.43 -9.85 -3.12
C GLY A 44 25.53 -10.67 -3.79
N HIS A 45 25.62 -10.69 -5.13
CA HIS A 45 26.71 -11.31 -5.88
C HIS A 45 27.91 -10.37 -6.13
N LEU A 46 27.84 -9.12 -5.66
CA LEU A 46 28.98 -8.22 -5.72
C LEU A 46 30.06 -8.60 -4.70
N GLU A 47 31.29 -8.12 -4.93
CA GLU A 47 32.52 -8.52 -4.24
C GLU A 47 32.48 -8.28 -2.71
N HIS A 48 31.69 -7.32 -2.23
CA HIS A 48 31.70 -6.90 -0.83
C HIS A 48 30.29 -6.72 -0.25
N ALA A 49 30.10 -7.14 1.00
CA ALA A 49 28.83 -7.04 1.72
C ALA A 49 28.33 -5.58 1.93
N TRP A 50 29.24 -4.61 1.95
CA TRP A 50 28.85 -3.21 2.13
C TRP A 50 28.04 -2.63 0.96
N TYR A 51 28.15 -3.20 -0.26
CA TYR A 51 27.27 -2.83 -1.38
C TYR A 51 25.82 -3.18 -1.08
N LEU A 52 25.59 -4.42 -0.60
CA LEU A 52 24.25 -4.86 -0.20
C LEU A 52 23.72 -4.03 0.96
N GLY A 53 24.56 -3.78 1.98
CA GLY A 53 24.19 -2.94 3.12
C GLY A 53 23.85 -1.50 2.71
N GLY A 54 24.64 -0.90 1.80
CA GLY A 54 24.40 0.43 1.29
C GLY A 54 23.08 0.52 0.50
N VAL A 55 22.84 -0.41 -0.43
CA VAL A 55 21.58 -0.46 -1.18
C VAL A 55 20.40 -0.69 -0.24
N ALA A 56 20.52 -1.60 0.72
CA ALA A 56 19.45 -1.85 1.69
C ALA A 56 19.09 -0.61 2.50
N LEU A 57 20.10 0.13 2.98
CA LEU A 57 19.88 1.37 3.74
C LEU A 57 19.26 2.46 2.86
N GLY A 58 19.83 2.72 1.67
CA GLY A 58 19.33 3.72 0.75
C GLY A 58 17.93 3.42 0.21
N SER A 59 17.65 2.17 -0.12
CA SER A 59 16.32 1.74 -0.60
C SER A 59 15.26 1.81 0.49
N THR A 60 15.60 1.51 1.74
CA THR A 60 14.67 1.64 2.87
C THR A 60 14.24 3.10 3.05
N MET A 61 15.18 4.05 2.98
CA MET A 61 14.86 5.48 3.08
C MET A 61 13.88 5.93 1.99
N ILE A 62 14.15 5.56 0.74
CA ILE A 62 13.27 5.86 -0.40
C ILE A 62 11.89 5.21 -0.21
N SER A 63 11.87 3.92 0.16
CA SER A 63 10.62 3.16 0.31
C SER A 63 9.72 3.73 1.40
N VAL A 64 10.27 4.08 2.56
CA VAL A 64 9.50 4.69 3.66
C VAL A 64 8.95 6.05 3.23
N THR A 65 9.77 6.88 2.55
CA THR A 65 9.34 8.19 2.07
C THR A 65 8.20 8.06 1.06
N PHE A 66 8.36 7.20 0.05
CA PHE A 66 7.32 7.01 -0.97
C PHE A 66 6.07 6.35 -0.40
N TRP A 67 6.23 5.39 0.51
CA TRP A 67 5.09 4.78 1.18
C TRP A 67 4.24 5.79 1.96
N LEU A 68 4.88 6.72 2.68
CA LEU A 68 4.18 7.81 3.36
C LEU A 68 3.42 8.73 2.39
N LEU A 69 3.92 8.90 1.17
CA LEU A 69 3.26 9.68 0.11
C LEU A 69 2.21 8.88 -0.68
N GLY A 70 2.02 7.61 -0.38
CA GLY A 70 1.00 6.73 -0.99
C GLY A 70 -0.45 7.20 -0.81
N PHE A 71 -0.70 8.18 0.09
CA PHE A 71 -2.00 8.83 0.21
C PHE A 71 -2.47 9.48 -1.11
N LEU A 72 -1.55 9.88 -1.99
CA LEU A 72 -1.87 10.41 -3.32
C LEU A 72 -2.66 9.38 -4.16
N ARG A 73 -2.31 8.10 -4.10
CA ARG A 73 -3.07 7.04 -4.75
C ARG A 73 -4.47 6.91 -4.17
N MET A 74 -4.56 6.80 -2.84
CA MET A 74 -5.83 6.55 -2.15
C MET A 74 -6.83 7.68 -2.37
N SER A 75 -6.41 8.93 -2.20
CA SER A 75 -7.28 10.10 -2.41
C SER A 75 -7.72 10.24 -3.86
N THR A 76 -6.81 9.99 -4.81
CA THR A 76 -7.12 10.02 -6.24
C THR A 76 -8.09 8.90 -6.61
N THR A 77 -7.92 7.68 -6.08
CA THR A 77 -8.86 6.57 -6.34
C THR A 77 -10.28 6.92 -5.90
N GLY A 78 -10.45 7.38 -4.65
CA GLY A 78 -11.77 7.68 -4.11
C GLY A 78 -12.48 8.80 -4.87
N LEU A 79 -11.78 9.91 -5.13
CA LEU A 79 -12.36 11.06 -5.84
C LEU A 79 -12.63 10.73 -7.31
N ALA A 80 -11.73 10.03 -7.99
CA ALA A 80 -11.93 9.60 -9.38
C ALA A 80 -13.09 8.61 -9.50
N ALA A 81 -13.22 7.65 -8.58
CA ALA A 81 -14.30 6.68 -8.59
C ALA A 81 -15.67 7.33 -8.37
N GLN A 82 -15.77 8.33 -7.47
CA GLN A 82 -16.99 9.09 -7.27
C GLN A 82 -17.36 9.91 -8.52
N SER A 83 -16.39 10.62 -9.10
CA SER A 83 -16.61 11.41 -10.32
C SER A 83 -17.01 10.51 -11.50
N TYR A 84 -16.40 9.33 -11.58
CA TYR A 84 -16.74 8.32 -12.58
C TYR A 84 -18.17 7.79 -12.42
N GLY A 85 -18.56 7.45 -11.19
CA GLY A 85 -19.91 6.96 -10.90
C GLY A 85 -21.00 8.01 -11.11
N GLY A 86 -20.68 9.28 -10.81
CA GLY A 86 -21.57 10.42 -11.05
C GLY A 86 -21.56 10.95 -12.51
N GLU A 87 -20.81 10.30 -13.41
CA GLU A 87 -20.63 10.72 -14.82
C GLU A 87 -20.13 12.16 -14.98
N ASP A 88 -19.49 12.73 -13.94
CA ASP A 88 -18.93 14.08 -13.97
C ASP A 88 -17.55 14.09 -14.64
N LYS A 89 -17.57 14.25 -15.97
CA LYS A 89 -16.36 14.30 -16.80
C LYS A 89 -15.40 15.41 -16.39
N LYS A 90 -15.93 16.58 -16.01
CA LYS A 90 -15.13 17.74 -15.61
C LYS A 90 -14.40 17.43 -14.29
N GLN A 91 -15.12 16.96 -13.29
CA GLN A 91 -14.52 16.62 -11.99
C GLN A 91 -13.53 15.46 -12.12
N LEU A 92 -13.82 14.45 -12.94
CA LEU A 92 -12.90 13.33 -13.20
C LEU A 92 -11.57 13.82 -13.79
N ALA A 93 -11.61 14.74 -14.72
CA ALA A 93 -10.42 15.36 -15.32
C ALA A 93 -9.67 16.26 -14.31
N LEU A 94 -10.40 17.06 -13.51
CA LEU A 94 -9.81 17.90 -12.46
C LEU A 94 -9.08 17.10 -11.40
N VAL A 95 -9.63 15.96 -10.95
CA VAL A 95 -8.99 15.07 -9.97
C VAL A 95 -7.62 14.59 -10.48
N PHE A 96 -7.51 14.22 -11.76
CA PHE A 96 -6.23 13.84 -12.36
C PHE A 96 -5.22 14.98 -12.36
N MET A 97 -5.66 16.19 -12.78
CA MET A 97 -4.78 17.36 -12.85
C MET A 97 -4.32 17.80 -11.45
N GLN A 98 -5.22 17.89 -10.49
CA GLN A 98 -4.90 18.24 -9.11
C GLN A 98 -3.95 17.24 -8.47
N GLY A 99 -4.21 15.94 -8.66
CA GLY A 99 -3.31 14.87 -8.20
C GLY A 99 -1.91 14.98 -8.81
N SER A 100 -1.82 15.19 -10.12
CA SER A 100 -0.54 15.34 -10.83
C SER A 100 0.24 16.57 -10.39
N ILE A 101 -0.44 17.72 -10.21
CA ILE A 101 0.19 18.93 -9.69
C ILE A 101 0.73 18.68 -8.28
N MET A 102 -0.05 18.05 -7.39
CA MET A 102 0.42 17.71 -6.04
C MET A 102 1.60 16.74 -6.06
N ALA A 103 1.55 15.71 -6.90
CA ALA A 103 2.65 14.75 -7.03
C ALA A 103 3.95 15.44 -7.44
N LEU A 104 3.88 16.33 -8.43
CA LEU A 104 5.05 17.10 -8.89
C LEU A 104 5.55 18.10 -7.84
N LEU A 105 4.65 18.76 -7.09
CA LEU A 105 5.03 19.65 -5.99
C LEU A 105 5.73 18.88 -4.86
N PHE A 106 5.20 17.73 -4.44
CA PHE A 106 5.88 16.89 -3.44
C PHE A 106 7.21 16.34 -3.96
N ALA A 107 7.29 15.94 -5.24
CA ALA A 107 8.53 15.53 -5.85
C ALA A 107 9.57 16.66 -5.84
N LEU A 108 9.17 17.87 -6.18
CA LEU A 108 10.06 19.04 -6.15
C LEU A 108 10.57 19.33 -4.73
N VAL A 109 9.67 19.32 -3.73
CA VAL A 109 10.06 19.50 -2.32
C VAL A 109 11.04 18.42 -1.88
N PHE A 110 10.79 17.16 -2.25
CA PHE A 110 11.69 16.05 -1.94
C PHE A 110 13.05 16.21 -2.64
N LEU A 111 13.06 16.62 -3.92
CA LEU A 111 14.29 16.89 -4.66
C LEU A 111 15.10 18.05 -4.07
N ILE A 112 14.47 19.07 -3.52
CA ILE A 112 15.16 20.18 -2.84
C ILE A 112 15.69 19.75 -1.48
N ALA A 113 14.90 18.97 -0.72
CA ALA A 113 15.21 18.60 0.65
C ALA A 113 16.12 17.36 0.77
N HIS A 114 16.40 16.63 -0.32
CA HIS A 114 17.01 15.29 -0.25
C HIS A 114 18.38 15.26 0.44
N ASN A 115 19.24 16.26 0.23
CA ASN A 115 20.55 16.31 0.87
C ASN A 115 20.40 16.45 2.40
N SER A 116 19.56 17.38 2.87
CA SER A 116 19.33 17.57 4.30
C SER A 116 18.67 16.35 4.96
N LEU A 117 17.78 15.66 4.25
CA LEU A 117 17.18 14.41 4.71
C LEU A 117 18.22 13.29 4.78
N ALA A 118 19.07 13.18 3.76
CA ALA A 118 20.15 12.21 3.74
C ALA A 118 21.12 12.42 4.91
N ASP A 119 21.61 13.64 5.09
CA ASP A 119 22.54 13.98 6.19
C ASP A 119 21.92 13.66 7.56
N LEU A 120 20.63 13.97 7.76
CA LEU A 120 19.93 13.66 9.00
C LEU A 120 19.85 12.14 9.26
N ILE A 121 19.45 11.36 8.26
CA ILE A 121 19.16 9.93 8.45
C ILE A 121 20.48 9.13 8.50
N PHE A 122 21.44 9.41 7.60
CA PHE A 122 22.74 8.75 7.63
C PHE A 122 23.57 9.18 8.84
N GLY A 123 23.37 10.42 9.34
CA GLY A 123 23.98 10.89 10.58
C GLY A 123 23.55 10.12 11.83
N TRP A 124 22.29 9.67 11.86
CA TRP A 124 21.76 8.89 12.99
C TRP A 124 21.98 7.36 12.86
N SER A 125 22.46 6.92 11.72
CA SER A 125 22.75 5.50 11.49
C SER A 125 24.11 5.12 12.11
N ASP A 126 24.20 3.99 12.81
CA ASP A 126 25.41 3.38 13.31
C ASP A 126 26.12 2.49 12.28
N ALA A 127 25.75 2.60 10.99
CA ALA A 127 26.35 1.81 9.92
C ALA A 127 27.82 2.21 9.67
N SER A 128 28.61 1.27 9.08
CA SER A 128 30.01 1.55 8.70
C SER A 128 30.11 2.69 7.68
N ALA A 129 31.29 3.29 7.57
CA ALA A 129 31.55 4.39 6.64
C ALA A 129 31.29 3.98 5.18
N GLU A 130 31.65 2.75 4.81
CA GLU A 130 31.43 2.19 3.48
C GLU A 130 29.92 2.02 3.18
N VAL A 131 29.14 1.46 4.11
CA VAL A 131 27.68 1.30 3.97
C VAL A 131 27.02 2.67 3.83
N LYS A 132 27.41 3.66 4.62
CA LYS A 132 26.90 5.03 4.50
C LYS A 132 27.24 5.64 3.15
N HIS A 133 28.49 5.47 2.67
CA HIS A 133 28.94 5.99 1.39
C HIS A 133 28.10 5.44 0.23
N TYR A 134 27.95 4.11 0.15
CA TYR A 134 27.17 3.49 -0.91
C TYR A 134 25.67 3.71 -0.75
N GLY A 135 25.18 3.81 0.48
CA GLY A 135 23.78 4.17 0.76
C GLY A 135 23.45 5.58 0.28
N MET A 136 24.34 6.54 0.53
CA MET A 136 24.21 7.91 0.04
C MET A 136 24.27 7.96 -1.49
N GLN A 137 25.17 7.21 -2.11
CA GLN A 137 25.30 7.11 -3.56
C GLN A 137 24.01 6.56 -4.20
N TYR A 138 23.46 5.47 -3.66
CA TYR A 138 22.18 4.92 -4.08
C TYR A 138 21.05 5.93 -3.93
N PHE A 139 20.95 6.56 -2.77
CA PHE A 139 19.89 7.51 -2.45
C PHE A 139 19.92 8.74 -3.36
N SER A 140 21.11 9.32 -3.61
CA SER A 140 21.28 10.52 -4.44
C SER A 140 20.86 10.30 -5.90
N ILE A 141 21.02 9.08 -6.43
CA ILE A 141 20.54 8.72 -7.76
C ILE A 141 19.02 8.41 -7.71
N ARG A 142 18.62 7.61 -6.74
CA ARG A 142 17.25 7.10 -6.64
C ARG A 142 16.22 8.21 -6.36
N VAL A 143 16.61 9.29 -5.74
CA VAL A 143 15.75 10.46 -5.48
C VAL A 143 15.18 11.06 -6.77
N TRP A 144 15.86 10.95 -7.89
CA TRP A 144 15.40 11.43 -9.20
C TRP A 144 14.20 10.66 -9.75
N SER A 145 13.86 9.53 -9.16
CA SER A 145 12.61 8.84 -9.48
C SER A 145 11.37 9.48 -8.86
N ALA A 146 11.51 10.39 -7.89
CA ALA A 146 10.38 10.96 -7.18
C ALA A 146 9.30 11.55 -8.10
N PRO A 147 9.61 12.31 -9.17
CA PRO A 147 8.58 12.80 -10.08
C PRO A 147 7.79 11.66 -10.73
N ALA A 148 8.47 10.59 -11.14
CA ALA A 148 7.81 9.43 -11.75
C ALA A 148 7.04 8.60 -10.73
N ALA A 149 7.63 8.26 -9.59
CA ALA A 149 7.03 7.43 -8.55
C ALA A 149 5.76 8.08 -7.97
N LEU A 150 5.80 9.37 -7.65
CA LEU A 150 4.64 10.08 -7.11
C LEU A 150 3.54 10.28 -8.17
N THR A 151 3.92 10.53 -9.41
CA THR A 151 2.95 10.57 -10.52
C THR A 151 2.34 9.18 -10.76
N ASN A 152 3.11 8.10 -10.61
CA ASN A 152 2.59 6.72 -10.70
C ASN A 152 1.50 6.45 -9.68
N PHE A 153 1.58 6.99 -8.44
CA PHE A 153 0.48 6.87 -7.48
C PHE A 153 -0.81 7.53 -7.99
N VAL A 154 -0.72 8.70 -8.61
CA VAL A 154 -1.88 9.37 -9.18
C VAL A 154 -2.44 8.59 -10.37
N LEU A 155 -1.59 8.11 -11.27
CA LEU A 155 -1.97 7.30 -12.42
C LEU A 155 -2.69 6.01 -11.99
N LEU A 156 -2.09 5.27 -11.04
CA LEU A 156 -2.67 4.06 -10.47
C LEU A 156 -4.04 4.35 -9.84
N GLY A 157 -4.12 5.39 -9.01
CA GLY A 157 -5.35 5.77 -8.34
C GLY A 157 -6.44 6.19 -9.32
N TRP A 158 -6.12 7.00 -10.30
CA TRP A 158 -7.10 7.47 -11.27
C TRP A 158 -7.60 6.37 -12.21
N LEU A 159 -6.70 5.51 -12.71
CA LEU A 159 -7.07 4.38 -13.55
C LEU A 159 -7.94 3.38 -12.78
N LEU A 160 -7.59 3.08 -11.55
CA LEU A 160 -8.39 2.21 -10.68
C LEU A 160 -9.76 2.83 -10.39
N GLY A 161 -9.82 4.13 -10.09
CA GLY A 161 -11.07 4.87 -9.89
C GLY A 161 -11.98 4.84 -11.11
N THR A 162 -11.41 4.81 -12.33
CA THR A 162 -12.17 4.63 -13.57
C THR A 162 -12.54 3.17 -13.87
N GLN A 163 -12.46 2.27 -12.89
CA GLN A 163 -12.77 0.83 -12.97
C GLN A 163 -11.81 0.04 -13.89
N ASN A 164 -10.62 0.54 -14.14
CA ASN A 164 -9.61 -0.12 -14.95
C ASN A 164 -8.46 -0.62 -14.06
N SER A 165 -8.53 -1.86 -13.58
CA SER A 165 -7.48 -2.49 -12.78
C SER A 165 -6.37 -3.14 -13.62
N LYS A 166 -6.63 -3.40 -14.90
CA LYS A 166 -5.63 -4.01 -15.80
C LYS A 166 -4.49 -3.05 -16.13
N ALA A 167 -4.81 -1.76 -16.34
CA ALA A 167 -3.77 -0.76 -16.62
C ALA A 167 -2.81 -0.59 -15.42
N PRO A 168 -3.24 -0.40 -14.16
CA PRO A 168 -2.38 -0.47 -12.98
C PRO A 168 -1.51 -1.73 -12.90
N MET A 169 -2.10 -2.90 -13.12
CA MET A 169 -1.35 -4.16 -13.12
C MET A 169 -0.21 -4.15 -14.15
N TRP A 170 -0.49 -3.73 -15.38
CA TRP A 170 0.53 -3.65 -16.42
C TRP A 170 1.57 -2.57 -16.13
N MET A 171 1.18 -1.43 -15.53
CA MET A 171 2.14 -0.40 -15.10
C MET A 171 3.18 -1.00 -14.15
N VAL A 172 2.73 -1.67 -13.08
CA VAL A 172 3.64 -2.29 -12.10
C VAL A 172 4.45 -3.40 -12.73
N SER A 173 3.84 -4.24 -13.58
CA SER A 173 4.57 -5.30 -14.28
C SER A 173 5.66 -4.77 -15.20
N ILE A 174 5.39 -3.72 -15.98
CA ILE A 174 6.38 -3.06 -16.83
C ILE A 174 7.50 -2.46 -16.00
N THR A 175 7.18 -1.75 -14.91
CA THR A 175 8.18 -1.21 -13.98
C THR A 175 9.08 -2.31 -13.46
N ASN A 176 8.51 -3.41 -12.94
CA ASN A 176 9.29 -4.50 -12.35
C ASN A 176 10.15 -5.24 -13.37
N VAL A 177 9.59 -5.56 -14.56
CA VAL A 177 10.35 -6.22 -15.63
C VAL A 177 11.47 -5.32 -16.15
N THR A 178 11.22 -4.02 -16.34
CA THR A 178 12.25 -3.06 -16.76
C THR A 178 13.34 -2.95 -15.70
N ASN A 179 13.00 -2.88 -14.43
CA ASN A 179 13.96 -2.83 -13.34
C ASN A 179 14.86 -4.08 -13.35
N ILE A 180 14.28 -5.29 -13.33
CA ILE A 180 15.04 -6.55 -13.35
C ILE A 180 15.97 -6.62 -14.57
N ALA A 181 15.48 -6.29 -15.76
CA ALA A 181 16.28 -6.33 -16.98
C ALA A 181 17.47 -5.35 -16.94
N LEU A 182 17.23 -4.15 -16.40
CA LEU A 182 18.27 -3.13 -16.29
C LEU A 182 19.24 -3.41 -15.13
N ASP A 183 18.80 -4.00 -14.02
CA ASP A 183 19.69 -4.44 -12.94
C ASP A 183 20.68 -5.50 -13.45
N LEU A 184 20.19 -6.50 -14.18
CA LEU A 184 21.05 -7.50 -14.81
C LEU A 184 22.03 -6.86 -15.80
N LEU A 185 21.58 -5.90 -16.60
CA LEU A 185 22.43 -5.22 -17.57
C LEU A 185 23.45 -4.30 -16.91
N PHE A 186 23.03 -3.43 -16.00
CA PHE A 186 23.89 -2.39 -15.44
C PHE A 186 24.81 -2.94 -14.35
N VAL A 187 24.30 -3.78 -13.46
CA VAL A 187 25.09 -4.31 -12.34
C VAL A 187 25.96 -5.47 -12.79
N MET A 188 25.37 -6.51 -13.44
CA MET A 188 26.11 -7.70 -13.82
C MET A 188 26.83 -7.55 -15.18
N GLY A 189 26.18 -6.90 -16.16
CA GLY A 189 26.74 -6.73 -17.52
C GLY A 189 27.79 -5.64 -17.61
N LEU A 190 27.50 -4.44 -17.09
CA LEU A 190 28.37 -3.26 -17.17
C LEU A 190 29.21 -3.01 -15.91
N GLY A 191 28.94 -3.71 -14.80
CA GLY A 191 29.70 -3.58 -13.56
C GLY A 191 29.48 -2.26 -12.80
N TRP A 192 28.34 -1.57 -13.03
CA TRP A 192 28.05 -0.27 -12.39
C TRP A 192 27.63 -0.39 -10.92
N LYS A 193 27.64 -1.58 -10.36
CA LYS A 193 27.42 -1.82 -8.93
C LYS A 193 26.16 -1.10 -8.40
N VAL A 194 26.31 -0.35 -7.31
CA VAL A 194 25.22 0.37 -6.62
C VAL A 194 24.58 1.45 -7.50
N GLU A 195 25.38 2.16 -8.31
CA GLU A 195 24.87 3.18 -9.23
C GLU A 195 23.98 2.56 -10.30
N GLY A 196 24.36 1.36 -10.79
CA GLY A 196 23.58 0.63 -11.78
C GLY A 196 22.20 0.24 -11.25
N ALA A 197 22.12 -0.28 -10.03
CA ALA A 197 20.86 -0.65 -9.39
C ALA A 197 19.97 0.58 -9.15
N ALA A 198 20.52 1.68 -8.66
CA ALA A 198 19.77 2.91 -8.45
C ALA A 198 19.21 3.46 -9.77
N LEU A 199 20.04 3.51 -10.83
CA LEU A 199 19.63 4.01 -12.14
C LEU A 199 18.59 3.10 -12.81
N ALA A 200 18.73 1.78 -12.69
CA ALA A 200 17.76 0.81 -13.18
C ALA A 200 16.36 1.07 -12.61
N SER A 201 16.30 1.30 -11.29
CA SER A 201 15.05 1.62 -10.60
C SER A 201 14.46 2.97 -11.05
N VAL A 202 15.30 3.99 -11.28
CA VAL A 202 14.84 5.29 -11.80
C VAL A 202 14.20 5.12 -13.17
N ILE A 203 14.89 4.46 -14.11
CA ILE A 203 14.37 4.24 -15.47
C ILE A 203 13.09 3.39 -15.43
N ALA A 204 13.04 2.39 -14.57
CA ALA A 204 11.86 1.55 -14.39
C ALA A 204 10.63 2.37 -13.96
N ASP A 205 10.76 3.27 -12.98
CA ASP A 205 9.65 4.14 -12.55
C ASP A 205 9.16 5.05 -13.67
N TYR A 206 10.07 5.62 -14.48
CA TYR A 206 9.70 6.42 -15.65
C TYR A 206 9.04 5.58 -16.74
N SER A 207 9.43 4.32 -16.93
CA SER A 207 8.79 3.42 -17.90
C SER A 207 7.33 3.12 -17.51
N GLY A 208 7.08 2.86 -16.23
CA GLY A 208 5.73 2.71 -15.69
C GLY A 208 4.89 3.97 -15.85
N MET A 209 5.47 5.14 -15.56
CA MET A 209 4.82 6.43 -15.75
C MET A 209 4.44 6.67 -17.23
N ALA A 210 5.36 6.41 -18.15
CA ALA A 210 5.09 6.57 -19.58
C ALA A 210 3.92 5.69 -20.04
N PHE A 211 3.91 4.42 -19.65
CA PHE A 211 2.80 3.52 -19.96
C PHE A 211 1.48 3.98 -19.33
N GLY A 212 1.52 4.40 -18.06
CA GLY A 212 0.34 4.92 -17.35
C GLY A 212 -0.24 6.17 -18.00
N LEU A 213 0.61 7.11 -18.42
CA LEU A 213 0.18 8.30 -19.16
C LEU A 213 -0.49 7.95 -20.49
N VAL A 214 0.02 6.94 -21.23
CA VAL A 214 -0.62 6.44 -22.45
C VAL A 214 -2.01 5.87 -22.14
N CYS A 215 -2.15 5.11 -21.04
CA CYS A 215 -3.45 4.56 -20.62
C CYS A 215 -4.44 5.66 -20.22
N VAL A 216 -3.98 6.68 -19.48
CA VAL A 216 -4.80 7.84 -19.13
C VAL A 216 -5.20 8.60 -20.40
N TRP A 217 -4.27 8.88 -21.31
CA TRP A 217 -4.56 9.58 -22.56
C TRP A 217 -5.61 8.85 -23.41
N LYS A 218 -5.50 7.52 -23.56
CA LYS A 218 -6.52 6.70 -24.25
C LYS A 218 -7.89 6.81 -23.56
N THR A 219 -7.92 6.69 -22.22
CA THR A 219 -9.16 6.82 -21.44
C THR A 219 -9.75 8.21 -21.58
N TRP A 220 -8.90 9.25 -21.61
CA TRP A 220 -9.30 10.66 -21.79
C TRP A 220 -10.02 10.88 -23.12
N GLN A 221 -9.47 10.35 -24.21
CA GLN A 221 -10.07 10.44 -25.53
C GLN A 221 -11.37 9.65 -25.65
N VAL A 222 -11.38 8.39 -25.22
CA VAL A 222 -12.57 7.53 -25.29
C VAL A 222 -13.74 8.14 -24.51
N ARG A 223 -13.47 8.77 -23.36
CA ARG A 223 -14.49 9.40 -22.55
C ARG A 223 -14.78 10.84 -22.94
N GLN A 224 -14.05 11.39 -23.89
CA GLN A 224 -14.19 12.79 -24.31
C GLN A 224 -14.12 13.75 -23.13
N LEU A 225 -13.07 13.63 -22.30
CA LEU A 225 -12.85 14.53 -21.16
C LEU A 225 -12.44 15.92 -21.67
N PRO A 226 -12.77 17.00 -20.92
CA PRO A 226 -12.39 18.37 -21.29
C PRO A 226 -10.87 18.51 -21.44
N SER A 227 -10.44 19.40 -22.34
CA SER A 227 -9.01 19.60 -22.56
C SER A 227 -8.32 20.17 -21.31
N PRO A 228 -7.07 19.76 -21.00
CA PRO A 228 -6.34 20.28 -19.82
C PRO A 228 -6.22 21.80 -19.81
N LYS A 229 -6.10 22.43 -20.98
CA LYS A 229 -6.03 23.90 -21.10
C LYS A 229 -7.30 24.59 -20.61
N GLN A 230 -8.47 24.01 -20.88
CA GLN A 230 -9.75 24.56 -20.43
C GLN A 230 -9.95 24.41 -18.91
N LEU A 231 -9.30 23.42 -18.30
CA LEU A 231 -9.43 23.12 -16.88
C LEU A 231 -8.41 23.86 -16.00
N LEU A 232 -7.37 24.47 -16.57
CA LEU A 232 -6.32 25.16 -15.81
C LEU A 232 -6.89 26.26 -14.89
N ALA A 233 -7.87 27.03 -15.38
CA ALA A 233 -8.54 28.07 -14.59
C ALA A 233 -9.39 27.47 -13.44
N ASP A 234 -9.86 26.25 -13.61
CA ASP A 234 -10.76 25.57 -12.67
C ASP A 234 -10.02 24.66 -11.68
N THR A 235 -8.69 24.54 -11.77
CA THR A 235 -7.90 23.63 -10.89
C THR A 235 -8.05 23.94 -9.41
N GLN A 236 -8.44 25.17 -9.06
CA GLN A 236 -8.72 25.56 -7.68
C GLN A 236 -10.05 25.02 -7.14
N HIS A 237 -10.99 24.65 -8.04
CA HIS A 237 -12.27 24.07 -7.63
C HIS A 237 -12.09 22.69 -7.01
N GLY A 238 -12.56 22.53 -5.78
CA GLY A 238 -12.43 21.27 -5.04
C GLY A 238 -11.04 20.97 -4.47
N LEU A 239 -10.02 21.80 -4.75
CA LEU A 239 -8.65 21.61 -4.25
C LEU A 239 -8.60 21.48 -2.71
N GLY A 240 -9.39 22.30 -2.00
CA GLY A 240 -9.48 22.24 -0.54
C GLY A 240 -9.96 20.88 -0.03
N ARG A 241 -10.92 20.23 -0.73
CA ARG A 241 -11.39 18.87 -0.42
C ARG A 241 -10.27 17.85 -0.67
N PHE A 242 -9.57 17.98 -1.79
CA PHE A 242 -8.46 17.11 -2.16
C PHE A 242 -7.31 17.20 -1.13
N VAL A 243 -6.87 18.42 -0.78
CA VAL A 243 -5.81 18.66 0.21
C VAL A 243 -6.20 18.15 1.59
N LYS A 244 -7.44 18.41 2.03
CA LYS A 244 -7.94 17.92 3.33
C LYS A 244 -7.97 16.41 3.41
N LEU A 245 -8.42 15.74 2.35
CA LEU A 245 -8.43 14.26 2.27
C LEU A 245 -7.00 13.71 2.33
N ASN A 246 -6.08 14.28 1.55
CA ASN A 246 -4.67 13.88 1.55
C ASN A 246 -4.03 14.03 2.93
N ARG A 247 -4.25 15.17 3.60
CA ARG A 247 -3.76 15.40 4.97
C ARG A 247 -4.28 14.34 5.95
N ASP A 248 -5.57 14.03 5.90
CA ASP A 248 -6.19 13.09 6.82
C ASP A 248 -5.66 11.66 6.60
N ILE A 249 -5.47 11.25 5.34
CA ILE A 249 -4.87 9.95 5.00
C ILE A 249 -3.38 9.92 5.38
N PHE A 250 -2.64 11.02 5.19
CA PHE A 250 -1.24 11.10 5.60
C PHE A 250 -1.07 10.91 7.11
N LEU A 251 -1.88 11.63 7.92
CA LEU A 251 -1.86 11.48 9.38
C LEU A 251 -2.21 10.05 9.83
N ARG A 252 -3.17 9.42 9.13
CA ARG A 252 -3.48 8.00 9.32
C ARG A 252 -2.25 7.11 9.06
N SER A 253 -1.53 7.36 7.96
CA SER A 253 -0.34 6.58 7.59
C SER A 253 0.80 6.75 8.57
N LEU A 254 0.99 7.94 9.16
CA LEU A 254 1.96 8.16 10.24
C LEU A 254 1.65 7.31 11.48
N CYS A 255 0.37 7.23 11.88
CA CYS A 255 -0.04 6.37 13.00
C CYS A 255 0.25 4.90 12.72
N LEU A 256 -0.04 4.44 11.49
CA LEU A 256 0.25 3.07 11.06
C LEU A 256 1.75 2.78 11.10
N GLN A 257 2.57 3.68 10.54
CA GLN A 257 4.03 3.55 10.54
C GLN A 257 4.59 3.51 11.97
N ALA A 258 4.06 4.33 12.88
CA ALA A 258 4.49 4.34 14.29
C ALA A 258 4.28 2.97 14.95
N ALA A 259 3.15 2.30 14.73
CA ALA A 259 2.88 0.97 15.27
C ALA A 259 3.85 -0.08 14.70
N PHE A 260 4.08 -0.09 13.38
CA PHE A 260 5.02 -1.02 12.75
C PHE A 260 6.47 -0.78 13.16
N SER A 261 6.89 0.49 13.23
CA SER A 261 8.23 0.84 13.71
C SER A 261 8.44 0.43 15.16
N PHE A 262 7.46 0.69 16.02
CA PHE A 262 7.52 0.26 17.42
C PHE A 262 7.62 -1.26 17.55
N MET A 263 6.87 -2.01 16.73
CA MET A 263 6.96 -3.47 16.71
C MET A 263 8.39 -3.95 16.40
N THR A 264 9.07 -3.32 15.45
CA THR A 264 10.45 -3.66 15.07
C THR A 264 11.44 -3.29 16.17
N PHE A 265 11.40 -2.04 16.67
CA PHE A 265 12.35 -1.58 17.69
C PHE A 265 12.14 -2.28 19.04
N GLN A 266 10.90 -2.46 19.45
CA GLN A 266 10.60 -3.15 20.71
C GLN A 266 10.92 -4.64 20.61
N GLY A 267 10.69 -5.26 19.45
CA GLY A 267 11.08 -6.65 19.20
C GLY A 267 12.58 -6.88 19.37
N ALA A 268 13.40 -5.92 18.94
CA ALA A 268 14.86 -5.98 19.09
C ALA A 268 15.31 -5.99 20.57
N SER A 269 14.55 -5.38 21.46
CA SER A 269 14.87 -5.39 22.91
C SER A 269 14.69 -6.73 23.60
N PHE A 270 14.02 -7.70 22.95
CA PHE A 270 13.79 -9.04 23.48
C PHE A 270 14.88 -10.06 23.09
N GLY A 271 15.89 -9.64 22.35
CA GLY A 271 17.02 -10.45 21.93
C GLY A 271 17.04 -10.75 20.42
N ASP A 272 18.23 -11.11 19.93
CA ASP A 272 18.52 -11.29 18.49
C ASP A 272 17.67 -12.39 17.85
N ASP A 273 17.47 -13.52 18.56
CA ASP A 273 16.67 -14.64 18.06
C ASP A 273 15.18 -14.26 17.92
N VAL A 274 14.68 -13.45 18.86
CA VAL A 274 13.30 -12.97 18.87
C VAL A 274 13.06 -11.95 17.75
N VAL A 275 13.97 -11.01 17.54
CA VAL A 275 13.83 -10.03 16.46
C VAL A 275 13.92 -10.70 15.10
N ALA A 276 14.79 -11.71 14.95
CA ALA A 276 14.88 -12.49 13.72
C ALA A 276 13.57 -13.28 13.46
N ALA A 277 13.00 -13.91 14.49
CA ALA A 277 11.72 -14.59 14.40
C ALA A 277 10.57 -13.63 14.05
N ASN A 278 10.53 -12.45 14.67
CA ASN A 278 9.57 -11.39 14.33
C ASN A 278 9.71 -10.94 12.88
N ALA A 279 10.93 -10.80 12.36
CA ALA A 279 11.16 -10.43 10.96
C ALA A 279 10.57 -11.45 9.98
N VAL A 280 10.73 -12.76 10.27
CA VAL A 280 10.12 -13.85 9.49
C VAL A 280 8.60 -13.75 9.52
N LEU A 281 8.00 -13.62 10.70
CA LEU A 281 6.54 -13.53 10.85
C LEU A 281 5.97 -12.24 10.24
N MET A 282 6.70 -11.12 10.33
CA MET A 282 6.32 -9.86 9.69
C MET A 282 6.32 -9.97 8.16
N SER A 283 7.21 -10.78 7.57
CA SER A 283 7.17 -11.05 6.13
C SER A 283 5.87 -11.73 5.72
N PHE A 284 5.36 -12.67 6.52
CA PHE A 284 4.05 -13.28 6.28
C PHE A 284 2.90 -12.29 6.47
N LEU A 285 2.98 -11.41 7.47
CA LEU A 285 1.99 -10.35 7.66
C LEU A 285 1.95 -9.41 6.44
N MET A 286 3.10 -9.08 5.85
CA MET A 286 3.16 -8.31 4.60
C MET A 286 2.52 -9.07 3.43
N MET A 287 2.70 -10.38 3.31
CA MET A 287 2.03 -11.19 2.29
C MET A 287 0.50 -11.18 2.45
N ILE A 288 -0.01 -11.27 3.69
CA ILE A 288 -1.45 -11.09 3.97
C ILE A 288 -1.90 -9.72 3.48
N SER A 289 -1.15 -8.67 3.83
CA SER A 289 -1.47 -7.28 3.43
C SER A 289 -1.50 -7.12 1.91
N TYR A 290 -0.52 -7.61 1.18
CA TYR A 290 -0.49 -7.54 -0.29
C TYR A 290 -1.68 -8.25 -0.94
N GLY A 291 -2.09 -9.40 -0.41
CA GLY A 291 -3.29 -10.11 -0.86
C GLY A 291 -4.58 -9.31 -0.58
N MET A 292 -4.72 -8.81 0.64
CA MET A 292 -5.91 -8.08 1.07
C MET A 292 -6.01 -6.69 0.44
N ASP A 293 -4.90 -6.03 0.16
CA ASP A 293 -4.88 -4.73 -0.54
C ASP A 293 -5.51 -4.82 -1.93
N GLY A 294 -5.38 -5.94 -2.64
CA GLY A 294 -6.05 -6.11 -3.93
C GLY A 294 -7.58 -6.05 -3.81
N PHE A 295 -8.15 -6.65 -2.76
CA PHE A 295 -9.59 -6.56 -2.47
C PHE A 295 -9.99 -5.19 -1.92
N ALA A 296 -9.13 -4.56 -1.11
CA ALA A 296 -9.34 -3.19 -0.65
C ALA A 296 -9.41 -2.21 -1.83
N TYR A 297 -8.53 -2.35 -2.83
CA TYR A 297 -8.54 -1.52 -4.05
C TYR A 297 -9.80 -1.74 -4.89
N ALA A 298 -10.27 -2.99 -5.00
CA ALA A 298 -11.55 -3.26 -5.64
C ALA A 298 -12.70 -2.58 -4.89
N MET A 299 -12.70 -2.66 -3.55
CA MET A 299 -13.68 -2.01 -2.69
C MET A 299 -13.65 -0.49 -2.86
N GLU A 300 -12.46 0.14 -2.86
CA GLU A 300 -12.29 1.59 -3.10
C GLU A 300 -12.98 2.03 -4.38
N ALA A 301 -12.70 1.33 -5.48
CA ALA A 301 -13.23 1.66 -6.79
C ALA A 301 -14.74 1.44 -6.90
N MET A 302 -15.24 0.31 -6.40
CA MET A 302 -16.66 -0.06 -6.48
C MET A 302 -17.53 0.82 -5.58
N VAL A 303 -17.10 1.03 -4.33
CA VAL A 303 -17.81 1.90 -3.36
C VAL A 303 -17.82 3.34 -3.85
N GLY A 304 -16.67 3.85 -4.31
CA GLY A 304 -16.61 5.22 -4.85
C GLY A 304 -17.55 5.41 -6.03
N LYS A 305 -17.59 4.45 -6.96
CA LYS A 305 -18.52 4.46 -8.10
C LYS A 305 -19.99 4.46 -7.63
N ALA A 306 -20.36 3.56 -6.71
CA ALA A 306 -21.74 3.47 -6.22
C ALA A 306 -22.19 4.74 -5.48
N ILE A 307 -21.31 5.37 -4.71
CA ILE A 307 -21.58 6.64 -4.03
C ILE A 307 -21.73 7.77 -5.05
N GLY A 308 -20.85 7.84 -6.06
CA GLY A 308 -20.97 8.85 -7.13
C GLY A 308 -22.27 8.73 -7.91
N ALA A 309 -22.69 7.49 -8.21
CA ALA A 309 -23.95 7.20 -8.86
C ALA A 309 -25.17 7.35 -7.93
N LYS A 310 -24.96 7.54 -6.61
CA LYS A 310 -26.02 7.54 -5.59
C LYS A 310 -26.86 6.25 -5.60
N ASP A 311 -26.26 5.14 -6.00
CA ASP A 311 -26.89 3.83 -6.13
C ASP A 311 -26.64 2.96 -4.88
N ARG A 312 -27.64 2.87 -4.01
CA ARG A 312 -27.57 2.10 -2.77
C ARG A 312 -27.55 0.58 -3.03
N ALA A 313 -28.18 0.11 -4.09
CA ALA A 313 -28.18 -1.32 -4.42
C ALA A 313 -26.81 -1.74 -4.89
N GLN A 314 -26.20 -0.99 -5.82
CA GLN A 314 -24.83 -1.22 -6.27
C GLN A 314 -23.83 -1.16 -5.12
N LEU A 315 -24.01 -0.24 -4.17
CA LEU A 315 -23.16 -0.17 -2.98
C LEU A 315 -23.28 -1.45 -2.14
N SER A 316 -24.50 -1.91 -1.86
CA SER A 316 -24.72 -3.15 -1.11
C SER A 316 -24.13 -4.37 -1.81
N ASP A 317 -24.31 -4.48 -3.12
CA ASP A 317 -23.74 -5.56 -3.94
C ASP A 317 -22.21 -5.56 -3.88
N SER A 318 -21.61 -4.39 -3.99
CA SER A 318 -20.16 -4.21 -3.90
C SER A 318 -19.60 -4.65 -2.54
N LEU A 319 -20.29 -4.27 -1.46
CA LEU A 319 -19.90 -4.65 -0.10
C LEU A 319 -19.96 -6.16 0.09
N ILE A 320 -21.14 -6.76 -0.18
CA ILE A 320 -21.36 -8.18 0.07
C ILE A 320 -20.45 -9.05 -0.79
N GLY A 321 -20.32 -8.74 -2.08
CA GLY A 321 -19.47 -9.50 -3.00
C GLY A 321 -18.00 -9.46 -2.60
N THR A 322 -17.48 -8.28 -2.22
CA THR A 322 -16.07 -8.14 -1.83
C THR A 322 -15.81 -8.79 -0.46
N PHE A 323 -16.69 -8.62 0.53
CA PHE A 323 -16.56 -9.31 1.82
C PHE A 323 -16.57 -10.83 1.66
N PHE A 324 -17.42 -11.38 0.80
CA PHE A 324 -17.48 -12.81 0.54
C PHE A 324 -16.16 -13.38 0.02
N TRP A 325 -15.59 -12.79 -1.04
CA TRP A 325 -14.33 -13.24 -1.60
C TRP A 325 -13.15 -13.03 -0.67
N SER A 326 -13.14 -11.91 0.06
CA SER A 326 -12.11 -11.65 1.08
C SER A 326 -12.14 -12.67 2.20
N LEU A 327 -13.33 -13.07 2.64
CA LEU A 327 -13.48 -14.11 3.67
C LEU A 327 -12.93 -15.45 3.19
N ILE A 328 -13.23 -15.85 1.94
CA ILE A 328 -12.69 -17.08 1.35
C ILE A 328 -11.15 -17.07 1.35
N ILE A 329 -10.55 -15.97 0.90
CA ILE A 329 -9.09 -15.84 0.86
C ILE A 329 -8.50 -15.86 2.28
N CYS A 330 -9.10 -15.16 3.23
CA CYS A 330 -8.62 -15.15 4.61
C CYS A 330 -8.74 -16.50 5.29
N LEU A 331 -9.83 -17.24 5.05
CA LEU A 331 -9.96 -18.62 5.53
C LEU A 331 -8.90 -19.54 4.92
N GLY A 332 -8.63 -19.37 3.61
CA GLY A 332 -7.55 -20.10 2.93
C GLY A 332 -6.17 -19.78 3.53
N LEU A 333 -5.85 -18.50 3.76
CA LEU A 333 -4.59 -18.09 4.38
C LEU A 333 -4.47 -18.60 5.83
N THR A 334 -5.55 -18.51 6.62
CA THR A 334 -5.59 -19.07 7.98
C THR A 334 -5.32 -20.59 7.96
N ALA A 335 -5.93 -21.33 7.03
CA ALA A 335 -5.70 -22.75 6.88
C ALA A 335 -4.24 -23.05 6.46
N VAL A 336 -3.68 -22.31 5.52
CA VAL A 336 -2.28 -22.46 5.07
C VAL A 336 -1.33 -22.19 6.23
N PHE A 337 -1.49 -21.11 6.97
CA PHE A 337 -0.61 -20.81 8.11
C PHE A 337 -0.81 -21.79 9.27
N GLY A 338 -2.02 -22.28 9.51
CA GLY A 338 -2.31 -23.26 10.55
C GLY A 338 -1.76 -24.65 10.25
N LEU A 339 -1.81 -25.08 8.98
CA LEU A 339 -1.40 -26.44 8.58
C LEU A 339 0.07 -26.52 8.13
N ALA A 340 0.56 -25.47 7.47
CA ALA A 340 1.87 -25.44 6.85
C ALA A 340 2.80 -24.36 7.40
N GLY A 341 2.41 -23.61 8.43
CA GLY A 341 3.15 -22.45 8.94
C GLY A 341 4.58 -22.76 9.35
N SER A 342 4.82 -23.88 10.03
CA SER A 342 6.19 -24.32 10.39
C SER A 342 7.05 -24.63 9.17
N ASN A 343 6.47 -25.23 8.12
CA ASN A 343 7.18 -25.51 6.87
C ASN A 343 7.51 -24.21 6.12
N LEU A 344 6.58 -23.24 6.13
CA LEU A 344 6.81 -21.93 5.53
C LEU A 344 7.93 -21.16 6.26
N ILE A 345 7.98 -21.23 7.60
CA ILE A 345 9.09 -20.66 8.39
C ILE A 345 10.41 -21.30 7.97
N ALA A 346 10.45 -22.64 7.85
CA ALA A 346 11.64 -23.38 7.44
C ALA A 346 12.11 -23.06 6.01
N MET A 347 11.21 -22.62 5.12
CA MET A 347 11.57 -22.14 3.78
C MET A 347 12.26 -20.78 3.80
N ILE A 348 11.96 -19.92 4.79
CA ILE A 348 12.56 -18.58 4.88
C ILE A 348 13.90 -18.61 5.60
N THR A 349 14.05 -19.43 6.65
CA THR A 349 15.28 -19.52 7.45
C THR A 349 15.64 -20.95 7.76
N SER A 350 16.94 -21.26 7.66
CA SER A 350 17.51 -22.55 8.07
C SER A 350 18.00 -22.56 9.53
N ILE A 351 17.95 -21.43 10.23
CA ILE A 351 18.45 -21.24 11.59
C ILE A 351 17.46 -21.85 12.57
N ALA A 352 17.81 -22.99 13.19
CA ALA A 352 16.92 -23.77 14.04
C ALA A 352 16.33 -22.98 15.22
N ILE A 353 17.13 -22.13 15.87
CA ILE A 353 16.66 -21.29 17.00
C ILE A 353 15.61 -20.27 16.54
N VAL A 354 15.79 -19.67 15.36
CA VAL A 354 14.83 -18.72 14.78
C VAL A 354 13.54 -19.44 14.41
N GLN A 355 13.63 -20.64 13.84
CA GLN A 355 12.46 -21.47 13.52
C GLN A 355 11.65 -21.81 14.79
N GLN A 356 12.34 -22.20 15.88
CA GLN A 356 11.70 -22.49 17.16
C GLN A 356 11.02 -21.26 17.75
N GLN A 357 11.70 -20.11 17.77
CA GLN A 357 11.12 -18.85 18.24
C GLN A 357 9.93 -18.42 17.39
N ALA A 358 10.02 -18.48 16.07
CA ALA A 358 8.92 -18.12 15.19
C ALA A 358 7.69 -19.04 15.38
N ALA A 359 7.91 -20.35 15.63
CA ALA A 359 6.84 -21.31 15.89
C ALA A 359 6.04 -20.97 17.17
N ILE A 360 6.69 -20.39 18.20
CA ILE A 360 6.02 -19.96 19.44
C ILE A 360 4.98 -18.85 19.14
N TYR A 361 5.28 -17.92 18.24
CA TYR A 361 4.43 -16.78 17.91
C TYR A 361 3.54 -17.02 16.68
N LEU A 362 3.70 -18.13 15.98
CA LEU A 362 2.92 -18.52 14.80
C LEU A 362 1.40 -18.48 15.03
N PRO A 363 0.84 -18.87 16.19
CA PRO A 363 -0.62 -18.78 16.42
C PRO A 363 -1.21 -17.38 16.22
N TRP A 364 -0.45 -16.33 16.52
CA TRP A 364 -0.89 -14.96 16.25
C TRP A 364 -1.05 -14.71 14.75
N LEU A 365 -0.12 -15.25 13.96
CA LEU A 365 -0.18 -15.11 12.50
C LEU A 365 -1.34 -15.93 11.88
N VAL A 366 -1.68 -17.08 12.46
CA VAL A 366 -2.82 -17.90 12.01
C VAL A 366 -4.15 -17.15 12.14
N VAL A 367 -4.32 -16.37 13.20
CA VAL A 367 -5.52 -15.57 13.45
C VAL A 367 -5.52 -14.26 12.65
N MET A 368 -4.35 -13.77 12.26
CA MET A 368 -4.15 -12.45 11.67
C MET A 368 -4.98 -12.22 10.38
N PRO A 369 -5.11 -13.15 9.41
CA PRO A 369 -5.91 -12.90 8.21
C PRO A 369 -7.36 -12.56 8.52
N LEU A 370 -7.98 -13.27 9.47
CA LEU A 370 -9.38 -13.06 9.83
C LEU A 370 -9.60 -11.77 10.64
N THR A 371 -8.64 -11.39 11.48
CA THR A 371 -8.73 -10.14 12.25
C THR A 371 -8.43 -8.92 11.40
N SER A 372 -7.46 -9.02 10.47
CA SER A 372 -7.05 -7.91 9.63
C SER A 372 -7.96 -7.69 8.42
N MET A 373 -8.69 -8.70 7.93
CA MET A 373 -9.62 -8.58 6.80
C MET A 373 -10.54 -7.35 6.95
N TRP A 374 -11.11 -7.17 8.12
CA TRP A 374 -12.05 -6.09 8.40
C TRP A 374 -11.41 -4.72 8.23
N CYS A 375 -10.17 -4.53 8.69
CA CYS A 375 -9.51 -3.24 8.58
C CYS A 375 -9.19 -2.90 7.11
N PHE A 376 -8.75 -3.85 6.29
CA PHE A 376 -8.48 -3.61 4.88
C PHE A 376 -9.74 -3.25 4.10
N LEU A 377 -10.84 -3.98 4.33
CA LEU A 377 -12.08 -3.75 3.63
C LEU A 377 -12.75 -2.43 4.05
N PHE A 378 -12.79 -2.14 5.35
CA PHE A 378 -13.32 -0.86 5.80
C PHE A 378 -12.44 0.32 5.37
N ASP A 379 -11.11 0.17 5.34
CA ASP A 379 -10.22 1.17 4.75
C ASP A 379 -10.63 1.44 3.29
N GLY A 380 -10.84 0.39 2.48
CA GLY A 380 -11.33 0.52 1.10
C GLY A 380 -12.68 1.23 1.00
N ILE A 381 -13.64 0.89 1.87
CA ILE A 381 -14.95 1.55 1.93
C ILE A 381 -14.81 3.05 2.19
N PHE A 382 -14.02 3.43 3.19
CA PHE A 382 -13.87 4.84 3.58
C PHE A 382 -13.02 5.64 2.62
N VAL A 383 -12.04 5.03 1.94
CA VAL A 383 -11.31 5.66 0.82
C VAL A 383 -12.27 5.92 -0.34
N GLY A 384 -13.06 4.93 -0.77
CA GLY A 384 -14.07 5.09 -1.82
C GLY A 384 -15.11 6.16 -1.46
N ALA A 385 -15.51 6.23 -0.18
CA ALA A 385 -16.40 7.25 0.34
C ALA A 385 -15.71 8.62 0.55
N THR A 386 -14.39 8.73 0.36
CA THR A 386 -13.58 9.95 0.61
C THR A 386 -13.73 10.51 2.03
N LYS A 387 -13.98 9.65 3.03
CA LYS A 387 -14.18 10.00 4.44
C LYS A 387 -12.88 9.92 5.24
N GLY A 388 -11.84 10.64 4.82
CA GLY A 388 -10.50 10.61 5.41
C GLY A 388 -10.46 10.99 6.90
N LYS A 389 -11.33 11.91 7.35
CA LYS A 389 -11.43 12.30 8.77
C LYS A 389 -11.78 11.11 9.67
N ASP A 390 -12.74 10.28 9.25
CA ASP A 390 -13.17 9.11 10.00
C ASP A 390 -12.05 8.06 10.06
N MET A 391 -11.36 7.85 8.92
CA MET A 391 -10.19 6.97 8.84
C MET A 391 -9.07 7.40 9.78
N ARG A 392 -8.70 8.68 9.76
CA ARG A 392 -7.67 9.24 10.65
C ARG A 392 -8.03 9.06 12.12
N ASN A 393 -9.26 9.42 12.50
CA ASN A 393 -9.69 9.36 13.90
C ASN A 393 -9.74 7.90 14.41
N SER A 394 -10.28 6.97 13.60
CA SER A 394 -10.30 5.55 13.93
C SER A 394 -8.89 4.98 14.07
N MET A 395 -7.97 5.35 13.16
CA MET A 395 -6.57 4.92 13.23
C MET A 395 -5.87 5.43 14.47
N PHE A 396 -6.11 6.70 14.85
CA PHE A 396 -5.53 7.27 16.07
C PHE A 396 -5.98 6.49 17.32
N VAL A 397 -7.28 6.18 17.42
CA VAL A 397 -7.81 5.35 18.52
C VAL A 397 -7.18 3.96 18.52
N ALA A 398 -7.08 3.31 17.36
CA ALA A 398 -6.46 1.99 17.24
C ALA A 398 -4.97 2.01 17.66
N THR A 399 -4.24 3.06 17.29
CA THR A 399 -2.84 3.24 17.69
C THR A 399 -2.70 3.47 19.20
N CYS A 400 -3.56 4.26 19.80
CA CYS A 400 -3.60 4.40 21.27
C CYS A 400 -3.88 3.05 21.94
N CYS A 401 -4.85 2.27 21.43
CA CYS A 401 -5.14 0.94 21.93
C CYS A 401 -3.93 -0.01 21.81
N PHE A 402 -3.19 0.05 20.70
CA PHE A 402 -1.96 -0.72 20.52
C PHE A 402 -0.96 -0.47 21.66
N PHE A 403 -0.64 0.78 21.92
CA PHE A 403 0.30 1.12 23.01
C PHE A 403 -0.23 0.75 24.38
N VAL A 404 -1.52 1.05 24.66
CA VAL A 404 -2.14 0.70 25.94
C VAL A 404 -2.08 -0.81 26.19
N ILE A 405 -2.45 -1.63 25.20
CA ILE A 405 -2.42 -3.08 25.32
C ILE A 405 -0.99 -3.58 25.51
N PHE A 406 -0.03 -3.07 24.75
CA PHE A 406 1.37 -3.46 24.90
C PHE A 406 1.88 -3.18 26.32
N PHE A 407 1.67 -1.97 26.86
CA PHE A 407 2.15 -1.60 28.19
C PHE A 407 1.42 -2.33 29.32
N LEU A 408 0.11 -2.59 29.17
CA LEU A 408 -0.65 -3.37 30.16
C LEU A 408 -0.18 -4.83 30.27
N PHE A 409 0.20 -5.43 29.14
CA PHE A 409 0.62 -6.82 29.05
C PHE A 409 2.13 -6.98 28.85
N SER A 410 2.92 -5.94 29.13
CA SER A 410 4.38 -5.93 28.91
C SER A 410 5.12 -7.12 29.55
N GLY A 411 4.59 -7.66 30.65
CA GLY A 411 5.12 -8.89 31.28
C GLY A 411 5.07 -10.15 30.39
N TRP A 412 4.26 -10.14 29.31
CA TRP A 412 4.22 -11.24 28.33
C TRP A 412 5.30 -11.09 27.26
N GLN A 413 6.18 -10.11 27.35
CA GLN A 413 7.29 -9.86 26.44
C GLN A 413 6.82 -9.81 24.96
N ASN A 414 7.39 -10.64 24.09
CA ASN A 414 7.05 -10.66 22.67
C ASN A 414 5.60 -11.11 22.38
N HIS A 415 4.97 -11.89 23.24
CA HIS A 415 3.53 -12.19 23.12
C HIS A 415 2.67 -10.93 23.30
N ALA A 416 3.07 -10.00 24.19
CA ALA A 416 2.36 -8.72 24.33
C ALA A 416 2.44 -7.89 23.05
N LEU A 417 3.58 -7.93 22.36
CA LEU A 417 3.80 -7.22 21.11
C LEU A 417 2.89 -7.76 20.00
N TRP A 418 2.81 -9.08 19.82
CA TRP A 418 1.91 -9.71 18.85
C TRP A 418 0.44 -9.57 19.22
N PHE A 419 0.09 -9.63 20.51
CA PHE A 419 -1.26 -9.35 20.98
C PHE A 419 -1.67 -7.90 20.70
N ALA A 420 -0.78 -6.94 20.95
CA ALA A 420 -1.02 -5.52 20.64
C ALA A 420 -1.20 -5.31 19.12
N MET A 421 -0.39 -5.97 18.26
CA MET A 421 -0.51 -5.87 16.81
C MET A 421 -1.83 -6.49 16.31
N THR A 422 -2.21 -7.66 16.81
CA THR A 422 -3.48 -8.31 16.44
C THR A 422 -4.67 -7.44 16.87
N SER A 423 -4.62 -6.90 18.09
CA SER A 423 -5.63 -5.99 18.59
C SER A 423 -5.69 -4.67 17.81
N PHE A 424 -4.55 -4.14 17.39
CA PHE A 424 -4.48 -2.97 16.52
C PHE A 424 -5.22 -3.20 15.20
N MET A 425 -4.96 -4.34 14.54
CA MET A 425 -5.66 -4.70 13.30
C MET A 425 -7.17 -4.85 13.52
N ALA A 426 -7.57 -5.51 14.61
CA ALA A 426 -8.97 -5.65 14.97
C ALA A 426 -9.65 -4.30 15.25
N MET A 427 -9.01 -3.43 16.05
CA MET A 427 -9.56 -2.12 16.43
C MET A 427 -9.70 -1.16 15.26
N ARG A 428 -8.80 -1.22 14.27
CA ARG A 428 -8.96 -0.49 12.99
C ARG A 428 -10.25 -0.89 12.28
N GLY A 429 -10.52 -2.21 12.19
CA GLY A 429 -11.75 -2.73 11.59
C GLY A 429 -13.00 -2.40 12.39
N ILE A 430 -12.97 -2.61 13.72
CA ILE A 430 -14.09 -2.33 14.62
C ILE A 430 -14.44 -0.84 14.60
N GLY A 431 -13.45 0.04 14.73
CA GLY A 431 -13.67 1.49 14.77
C GLY A 431 -14.37 2.00 13.50
N LEU A 432 -13.85 1.64 12.32
CA LEU A 432 -14.48 2.01 11.06
C LEU A 432 -15.82 1.30 10.85
N GLY A 433 -15.95 0.04 11.28
CA GLY A 433 -17.20 -0.71 11.21
C GLY A 433 -18.32 -0.04 12.01
N VAL A 434 -18.05 0.37 13.25
CA VAL A 434 -19.01 1.09 14.09
C VAL A 434 -19.47 2.40 13.42
N ILE A 435 -18.51 3.19 12.90
CA ILE A 435 -18.81 4.43 12.19
C ILE A 435 -19.65 4.15 10.95
N PHE A 436 -19.28 3.13 10.15
CA PHE A 436 -20.01 2.73 8.96
C PHE A 436 -21.46 2.36 9.27
N PHE A 437 -21.70 1.45 10.21
CA PHE A 437 -23.06 1.00 10.57
C PHE A 437 -23.90 2.12 11.16
N TYR A 438 -23.31 3.03 11.95
CA TYR A 438 -24.00 4.21 12.45
C TYR A 438 -24.44 5.15 11.30
N GLN A 439 -23.55 5.47 10.38
CA GLN A 439 -23.87 6.32 9.24
C GLN A 439 -24.82 5.64 8.27
N TRP A 440 -24.71 4.31 8.09
CA TRP A 440 -25.60 3.51 7.26
C TRP A 440 -27.04 3.56 7.77
N ARG A 441 -27.24 3.34 9.08
CA ARG A 441 -28.55 3.41 9.74
C ARG A 441 -29.18 4.79 9.64
N LYS A 442 -28.39 5.84 9.72
CA LYS A 442 -28.86 7.24 9.56
C LYS A 442 -29.07 7.66 8.11
N GLY A 443 -28.73 6.86 7.14
CA GLY A 443 -28.80 7.21 5.72
C GLY A 443 -27.76 8.25 5.28
N THR A 444 -26.80 8.60 6.14
CA THR A 444 -25.80 9.67 5.86
C THR A 444 -24.51 9.14 5.19
N PHE A 445 -24.43 7.85 4.91
CA PHE A 445 -23.23 7.29 4.28
C PHE A 445 -23.16 7.61 2.79
N LEU A 446 -24.30 7.71 2.11
CA LEU A 446 -24.44 8.06 0.69
C LEU A 446 -24.68 9.57 0.45
N ALA A 447 -24.78 10.36 1.51
CA ALA A 447 -25.07 11.79 1.44
C ALA A 447 -23.82 12.63 1.12
#